data_d49ef65645105c724577136f203d58c8
#
_entry.id   d49ef65645105c724577136f203d58c8
#
_cell.length_a   1.000
_cell.length_b   1.000
_cell.length_c   1.000
_cell.angle_alpha   90.00
_cell.angle_beta   90.00
_cell.angle_gamma   90.00
#
_symmetry.space_group_name_H-M   'P 1'
#
loop_
_entity.id
_entity.type
_entity.pdbx_description
1 polymer ?
#
loop_
_entity_poly.entity_id
_entity_poly.type
_entity_poly.pdbx_seq_one_letter_code
_entity_poly.pdbx_strand_id
1 'polypeptide(L)'
;RIRGREAMRILILIAATVSTLTNEVTLADDGDSLADAFMAQCVHSQTCGIEEMRSRGMDAGMRQMMEARMEGQCEAQLGQISQIEARATSGPNAAKVELMKGCFLAMADMSCDELLDDPEIPECQDV
;
A
#
# COMPACT_ATOMS: atom_id res chain seq x y z
N ARG A 1 -24.42 -44.29 39.98
CA ARG A 1 -25.11 -44.03 38.66
C ARG A 1 -25.22 -42.55 38.26
N ILE A 2 -24.55 -41.63 38.94
CA ILE A 2 -24.63 -40.19 38.64
C ILE A 2 -23.28 -39.59 38.23
N ARG A 3 -22.29 -40.40 37.95
CA ARG A 3 -20.94 -39.92 37.59
C ARG A 3 -20.69 -39.67 36.10
N GLY A 4 -21.69 -39.85 35.24
CA GLY A 4 -21.53 -39.72 33.78
C GLY A 4 -22.02 -38.43 33.16
N ARG A 5 -22.62 -37.50 33.92
CA ARG A 5 -23.19 -36.29 33.33
C ARG A 5 -22.40 -35.00 33.59
N GLU A 6 -21.47 -35.04 34.51
CA GLU A 6 -20.64 -33.84 34.76
C GLU A 6 -19.37 -33.78 33.96
N ALA A 7 -18.85 -34.93 33.50
CA ALA A 7 -17.68 -34.97 32.63
C ALA A 7 -17.96 -34.43 31.22
N MET A 8 -19.22 -34.37 30.81
CA MET A 8 -19.60 -33.91 29.47
C MET A 8 -19.88 -32.41 29.39
N ARG A 9 -20.00 -31.75 30.56
CA ARG A 9 -20.21 -30.30 30.61
C ARG A 9 -18.91 -29.48 30.61
N ILE A 10 -17.79 -30.10 30.92
CA ILE A 10 -16.49 -29.43 30.97
C ILE A 10 -15.84 -29.40 29.58
N LEU A 11 -16.21 -30.31 28.70
CA LEU A 11 -15.65 -30.40 27.34
C LEU A 11 -16.24 -29.38 26.33
N ILE A 12 -17.36 -28.75 26.68
CA ILE A 12 -18.01 -27.76 25.79
C ILE A 12 -17.51 -26.33 26.05
N LEU A 13 -16.83 -26.09 27.17
CA LEU A 13 -16.33 -24.75 27.49
C LEU A 13 -14.93 -24.43 27.00
N ILE A 14 -14.23 -25.40 26.41
CA ILE A 14 -12.86 -25.17 25.87
C ILE A 14 -12.87 -24.89 24.36
N ALA A 15 -14.00 -25.11 23.70
CA ALA A 15 -14.10 -24.89 22.25
C ALA A 15 -14.47 -23.45 21.83
N ALA A 16 -14.74 -22.58 22.80
CA ALA A 16 -15.24 -21.23 22.50
C ALA A 16 -14.18 -20.11 22.59
N THR A 17 -12.93 -20.43 22.90
CA THR A 17 -11.90 -19.40 23.11
C THR A 17 -10.81 -19.34 22.06
N VAL A 18 -10.94 -20.05 20.96
CA VAL A 18 -9.91 -20.06 19.89
C VAL A 18 -10.28 -19.18 18.70
N SER A 19 -11.44 -18.54 18.70
CA SER A 19 -11.94 -17.82 17.52
C SER A 19 -11.70 -16.32 17.51
N THR A 20 -10.92 -15.77 18.42
CA THR A 20 -10.74 -14.30 18.47
C THR A 20 -9.32 -13.83 18.22
N LEU A 21 -8.42 -14.69 17.76
CA LEU A 21 -7.01 -14.32 17.56
C LEU A 21 -6.61 -14.09 16.10
N THR A 22 -7.56 -14.06 15.17
CA THR A 22 -7.21 -13.92 13.74
C THR A 22 -7.48 -12.55 13.14
N ASN A 23 -7.97 -11.60 13.92
CA ASN A 23 -8.28 -10.26 13.37
C ASN A 23 -7.28 -9.16 13.75
N GLU A 24 -6.25 -9.46 14.50
CA GLU A 24 -5.30 -8.42 14.88
C GLU A 24 -4.08 -8.32 13.98
N VAL A 25 -3.94 -9.22 13.02
CA VAL A 25 -2.81 -9.18 12.09
C VAL A 25 -2.98 -8.11 11.02
N THR A 26 -4.19 -7.60 10.81
CA THR A 26 -4.46 -6.57 9.81
C THR A 26 -4.20 -5.14 10.27
N LEU A 27 -3.95 -4.92 11.54
CA LEU A 27 -3.64 -3.60 12.09
C LEU A 27 -2.14 -3.31 12.18
N ALA A 28 -1.30 -4.29 11.85
CA ALA A 28 0.15 -4.09 11.79
C ALA A 28 0.60 -3.34 10.53
N ASP A 29 -0.30 -3.07 9.59
CA ASP A 29 -0.02 -2.33 8.36
C ASP A 29 -0.02 -0.81 8.52
N ASP A 30 -0.20 -0.30 9.71
CA ASP A 30 0.10 1.10 10.02
C ASP A 30 1.59 1.42 9.87
N GLY A 31 2.37 0.42 9.52
CA GLY A 31 3.79 0.48 9.31
C GLY A 31 4.25 0.37 7.87
N ASP A 32 3.40 0.71 6.87
CA ASP A 32 3.88 0.82 5.51
C ASP A 32 5.11 1.73 5.50
N SER A 33 6.22 1.21 4.99
CA SER A 33 7.43 2.01 4.83
C SER A 33 7.20 3.08 3.77
N LEU A 34 8.02 4.11 3.77
CA LEU A 34 8.01 5.09 2.67
C LEU A 34 8.25 4.40 1.32
N ALA A 35 9.09 3.38 1.30
CA ALA A 35 9.37 2.57 0.11
C ALA A 35 8.11 1.84 -0.38
N ASP A 36 7.32 1.24 0.52
CA ASP A 36 6.08 0.55 0.17
C ASP A 36 5.03 1.52 -0.37
N ALA A 37 4.85 2.67 0.29
CA ALA A 37 3.95 3.71 -0.16
C ALA A 37 4.35 4.27 -1.54
N PHE A 38 5.64 4.51 -1.75
CA PHE A 38 6.20 4.93 -3.03
C PHE A 38 5.93 3.90 -4.13
N MET A 39 6.18 2.61 -3.87
CA MET A 39 5.93 1.55 -4.84
C MET A 39 4.46 1.47 -5.22
N ALA A 40 3.56 1.52 -4.25
CA ALA A 40 2.12 1.50 -4.51
C ALA A 40 1.71 2.66 -5.44
N GLN A 41 2.15 3.87 -5.16
CA GLN A 41 1.87 5.04 -5.98
C GLN A 41 2.53 4.94 -7.37
N CYS A 42 3.79 4.54 -7.43
CA CYS A 42 4.55 4.47 -8.68
C CYS A 42 3.94 3.45 -9.65
N VAL A 43 3.64 2.25 -9.19
CA VAL A 43 3.02 1.19 -10.00
C VAL A 43 1.61 1.61 -10.44
N HIS A 44 0.84 2.23 -9.55
CA HIS A 44 -0.49 2.72 -9.87
C HIS A 44 -0.45 3.80 -10.96
N SER A 45 0.46 4.77 -10.84
CA SER A 45 0.63 5.83 -11.84
C SER A 45 1.07 5.28 -13.20
N GLN A 46 1.94 4.28 -13.23
CA GLN A 46 2.33 3.60 -14.46
C GLN A 46 1.14 2.88 -15.11
N THR A 47 0.35 2.18 -14.33
CA THR A 47 -0.85 1.49 -14.81
C THR A 47 -1.84 2.48 -15.42
N CYS A 48 -2.09 3.60 -14.74
CA CYS A 48 -2.97 4.65 -15.25
C CYS A 48 -2.45 5.27 -16.55
N GLY A 49 -1.13 5.51 -16.64
CA GLY A 49 -0.51 6.00 -17.85
C GLY A 49 -0.66 5.05 -19.05
N ILE A 50 -0.52 3.75 -18.82
CA ILE A 50 -0.72 2.72 -19.84
C ILE A 50 -2.17 2.66 -20.30
N GLU A 51 -3.13 2.72 -19.38
CA GLU A 51 -4.56 2.75 -19.71
C GLU A 51 -4.94 3.99 -20.52
N GLU A 52 -4.41 5.15 -20.17
CA GLU A 52 -4.61 6.39 -20.92
C GLU A 52 -4.06 6.27 -22.36
N MET A 53 -2.86 5.72 -22.52
CA MET A 53 -2.29 5.46 -23.85
C MET A 53 -3.16 4.52 -24.67
N ARG A 54 -3.71 3.49 -24.03
CA ARG A 54 -4.63 2.55 -24.69
C ARG A 54 -5.92 3.24 -25.12
N SER A 55 -6.49 4.10 -24.27
CA SER A 55 -7.73 4.83 -24.59
C SER A 55 -7.57 5.80 -25.74
N ARG A 56 -6.38 6.38 -25.91
CA ARG A 56 -6.03 7.26 -27.03
C ARG A 56 -5.70 6.53 -28.33
N GLY A 57 -5.81 5.21 -28.37
CA GLY A 57 -5.59 4.41 -29.55
C GLY A 57 -4.12 4.22 -29.93
N MET A 58 -3.22 4.28 -28.96
CA MET A 58 -1.82 4.01 -29.20
C MET A 58 -1.63 2.60 -29.77
N ASP A 59 -0.80 2.48 -30.79
CA ASP A 59 -0.41 1.22 -31.40
C ASP A 59 0.16 0.24 -30.36
N ALA A 60 -0.23 -1.03 -30.48
CA ALA A 60 0.16 -2.09 -29.55
C ALA A 60 1.68 -2.25 -29.45
N GLY A 61 2.42 -2.10 -30.56
CA GLY A 61 3.89 -2.19 -30.56
C GLY A 61 4.54 -1.05 -29.79
N MET A 62 4.06 0.17 -29.95
CA MET A 62 4.55 1.34 -29.21
C MET A 62 4.23 1.23 -27.73
N ARG A 63 3.02 0.78 -27.38
CA ARG A 63 2.62 0.53 -25.99
C ARG A 63 3.54 -0.48 -25.33
N GLN A 64 3.79 -1.62 -25.97
CA GLN A 64 4.69 -2.65 -25.45
C GLN A 64 6.11 -2.12 -25.21
N MET A 65 6.60 -1.29 -26.11
CA MET A 65 7.92 -0.65 -25.95
C MET A 65 7.95 0.30 -24.75
N MET A 66 6.87 1.05 -24.51
CA MET A 66 6.79 1.94 -23.37
C MET A 66 6.62 1.16 -22.05
N GLU A 67 5.81 0.12 -22.04
CA GLU A 67 5.69 -0.79 -20.90
C GLU A 67 7.04 -1.37 -20.50
N ALA A 68 7.82 -1.85 -21.48
CA ALA A 68 9.16 -2.38 -21.24
C ALA A 68 10.13 -1.33 -20.68
N ARG A 69 10.00 -0.07 -21.07
CA ARG A 69 10.82 1.03 -20.53
C ARG A 69 10.42 1.42 -19.10
N MET A 70 9.14 1.30 -18.80
CA MET A 70 8.62 1.62 -17.46
C MET A 70 8.88 0.49 -16.45
N GLU A 71 9.05 -0.74 -16.98
CA GLU A 71 9.40 -1.88 -16.16
C GLU A 71 10.72 -1.63 -15.41
N GLY A 72 10.69 -1.83 -14.10
CA GLY A 72 11.86 -1.63 -13.25
C GLY A 72 12.17 -0.17 -12.87
N GLN A 73 11.49 0.83 -13.42
CA GLN A 73 11.73 2.23 -13.03
C GLN A 73 11.37 2.51 -11.56
N CYS A 74 10.26 1.98 -11.11
CA CYS A 74 9.85 2.13 -9.71
C CYS A 74 10.87 1.47 -8.78
N GLU A 75 11.32 0.27 -9.11
CA GLU A 75 12.33 -0.46 -8.35
C GLU A 75 13.69 0.24 -8.35
N ALA A 76 14.08 0.84 -9.47
CA ALA A 76 15.33 1.58 -9.55
C ALA A 76 15.38 2.79 -8.60
N GLN A 77 14.24 3.38 -8.28
CA GLN A 77 14.15 4.52 -7.36
C GLN A 77 14.04 4.10 -5.89
N LEU A 78 13.72 2.84 -5.61
CA LEU A 78 13.55 2.34 -4.24
C LEU A 78 14.78 2.56 -3.36
N GLY A 79 15.97 2.41 -3.91
CA GLY A 79 17.21 2.62 -3.16
C GLY A 79 17.33 4.03 -2.60
N GLN A 80 16.95 5.04 -3.37
CA GLN A 80 16.96 6.44 -2.93
C GLN A 80 15.88 6.70 -1.88
N ILE A 81 14.67 6.18 -2.10
CA ILE A 81 13.57 6.32 -1.15
C ILE A 81 13.89 5.68 0.19
N SER A 82 14.45 4.48 0.19
CA SER A 82 14.88 3.78 1.40
C SER A 82 15.98 4.54 2.15
N GLN A 83 16.89 5.20 1.44
CA GLN A 83 17.92 6.03 2.06
C GLN A 83 17.33 7.29 2.72
N ILE A 84 16.33 7.91 2.10
CA ILE A 84 15.62 9.05 2.68
C ILE A 84 14.98 8.64 4.00
N GLU A 85 14.26 7.53 4.01
CA GLU A 85 13.62 6.99 5.21
C GLU A 85 14.67 6.67 6.30
N ALA A 86 15.75 5.99 5.93
CA ALA A 86 16.78 5.60 6.87
C ALA A 86 17.50 6.80 7.54
N ARG A 87 17.62 7.93 6.84
CA ARG A 87 18.23 9.15 7.36
C ARG A 87 17.29 10.01 8.19
N ALA A 88 16.00 9.83 8.03
CA ALA A 88 14.96 10.64 8.64
C ALA A 88 14.32 9.94 9.86
N THR A 89 15.15 9.53 10.83
CA THR A 89 14.70 8.73 11.99
C THR A 89 14.10 9.56 13.12
N SER A 90 14.26 10.89 13.10
CA SER A 90 13.79 11.77 14.18
C SER A 90 13.63 13.21 13.72
N GLY A 91 12.88 14.00 14.50
CA GLY A 91 12.72 15.42 14.30
C GLY A 91 11.93 15.81 13.04
N PRO A 92 12.18 17.01 12.47
CA PRO A 92 11.44 17.53 11.33
C PRO A 92 11.51 16.65 10.08
N ASN A 93 12.62 15.96 9.87
CA ASN A 93 12.81 15.07 8.73
C ASN A 93 11.93 13.81 8.84
N ALA A 94 11.77 13.26 10.03
CA ALA A 94 10.85 12.14 10.25
C ALA A 94 9.40 12.56 9.98
N ALA A 95 9.01 13.77 10.40
CA ALA A 95 7.68 14.32 10.13
C ALA A 95 7.45 14.48 8.61
N LYS A 96 8.45 14.93 7.86
CA LYS A 96 8.37 15.03 6.40
C LYS A 96 8.21 13.67 5.73
N VAL A 97 8.89 12.65 6.21
CA VAL A 97 8.74 11.28 5.70
C VAL A 97 7.31 10.78 5.89
N GLU A 98 6.71 11.05 7.04
CA GLU A 98 5.30 10.69 7.28
C GLU A 98 4.34 11.44 6.34
N LEU A 99 4.58 12.72 6.08
CA LEU A 99 3.81 13.49 5.11
C LEU A 99 3.96 12.94 3.69
N MET A 100 5.18 12.62 3.26
CA MET A 100 5.44 11.99 1.96
C MET A 100 4.73 10.65 1.83
N LYS A 101 4.77 9.84 2.87
CA LYS A 101 4.09 8.55 2.90
C LYS A 101 2.58 8.71 2.74
N GLY A 102 1.97 9.62 3.49
CA GLY A 102 0.56 9.96 3.36
C GLY A 102 0.19 10.43 1.96
N CYS A 103 1.02 11.27 1.34
CA CYS A 103 0.86 11.74 -0.04
C CYS A 103 0.88 10.57 -1.04
N PHE A 104 1.87 9.69 -0.96
CA PHE A 104 1.97 8.55 -1.86
C PHE A 104 0.79 7.58 -1.72
N LEU A 105 0.36 7.30 -0.49
CA LEU A 105 -0.80 6.45 -0.25
C LEU A 105 -2.09 7.06 -0.77
N ALA A 106 -2.29 8.36 -0.60
CA ALA A 106 -3.43 9.07 -1.17
C ALA A 106 -3.46 8.98 -2.70
N MET A 107 -2.31 9.16 -3.35
CA MET A 107 -2.20 9.01 -4.81
C MET A 107 -2.47 7.57 -5.26
N ALA A 108 -2.03 6.58 -4.51
CA ALA A 108 -2.26 5.17 -4.83
C ALA A 108 -3.74 4.78 -4.74
N ASP A 109 -4.52 5.46 -3.91
CA ASP A 109 -5.95 5.21 -3.71
C ASP A 109 -6.84 5.96 -4.72
N MET A 110 -6.30 6.90 -5.47
CA MET A 110 -7.05 7.67 -6.45
C MET A 110 -7.39 6.82 -7.69
N SER A 111 -8.52 7.13 -8.33
CA SER A 111 -8.81 6.58 -9.66
C SER A 111 -7.83 7.14 -10.71
N CYS A 112 -7.65 6.43 -11.81
CA CYS A 112 -6.80 6.92 -12.90
C CYS A 112 -7.26 8.27 -13.46
N ASP A 113 -8.56 8.47 -13.60
CA ASP A 113 -9.13 9.72 -14.09
C ASP A 113 -8.80 10.88 -13.15
N GLU A 114 -8.97 10.68 -11.85
CA GLU A 114 -8.62 11.67 -10.84
C GLU A 114 -7.12 11.98 -10.83
N LEU A 115 -6.29 10.92 -10.90
CA LEU A 115 -4.84 11.06 -10.85
C LEU A 115 -4.28 11.81 -12.08
N LEU A 116 -4.86 11.61 -13.25
CA LEU A 116 -4.42 12.23 -14.51
C LEU A 116 -4.96 13.64 -14.74
N ASP A 117 -5.97 14.05 -13.99
CA ASP A 117 -6.62 15.38 -14.12
C ASP A 117 -5.97 16.47 -13.23
N ASP A 118 -4.69 16.29 -12.89
CA ASP A 118 -3.90 17.22 -12.06
C ASP A 118 -4.59 17.58 -10.73
N PRO A 119 -4.85 16.59 -9.88
CA PRO A 119 -5.65 16.80 -8.68
C PRO A 119 -4.91 17.59 -7.61
N GLU A 120 -5.64 18.46 -6.92
CA GLU A 120 -5.18 18.99 -5.64
C GLU A 120 -5.32 17.90 -4.57
N ILE A 121 -4.21 17.35 -4.12
CA ILE A 121 -4.18 16.31 -3.10
C ILE A 121 -3.83 16.96 -1.76
N PRO A 122 -4.77 17.03 -0.80
CA PRO A 122 -4.51 17.69 0.49
C PRO A 122 -3.30 17.11 1.22
N GLU A 123 -3.12 15.81 1.17
CA GLU A 123 -2.01 15.09 1.81
C GLU A 123 -0.64 15.44 1.21
N CYS A 124 -0.60 16.04 0.03
CA CYS A 124 0.64 16.40 -0.66
C CYS A 124 1.02 17.87 -0.53
N GLN A 125 0.18 18.70 0.08
CA GLN A 125 0.38 20.17 0.11
C GLN A 125 1.59 20.59 0.95
N ASP A 126 1.95 19.83 1.97
CA ASP A 126 3.02 20.16 2.92
C ASP A 126 4.31 19.36 2.72
N VAL A 127 4.42 18.66 1.59
CA VAL A 127 5.57 17.79 1.24
C VAL A 127 6.70 18.60 0.61
#